data_9fb78f698c09d51bda4fff12ac75b9bc
#
_entry.id   9fb78f698c09d51bda4fff12ac75b9bc
#
_cell.length_a   1.000
_cell.length_b   1.000
_cell.length_c   1.000
_cell.angle_alpha   90.00
_cell.angle_beta   90.00
_cell.angle_gamma   90.00
#
_symmetry.space_group_name_H-M   'P 1'
#
loop_
_entity.id
_entity.type
_entity.pdbx_description
1 polymer ?
#
loop_
_entity_poly.entity_id
_entity_poly.type
_entity_poly.pdbx_seq_one_letter_code
_entity_poly.pdbx_strand_id
1 'polypeptide(L)'
;DAQEARGLGDVYKRQSATSRAPRGTEKNGVEYYFLTPEEFRSRITNGDFLEYEEVYTDKYYGTLKSEVERILNEGDNVIFDVDVVGGCNIKKFYGDRALSVFIQPPCIDDLRKRLEGRGTDSPEVIESRIAKAEYELGFTGQFDKVVVNDDLETAQKDALKIIREFLNK
;
A
#
# COMPACT_ATOMS: atom_id res chain seq x y z
N ASP A 1 0.92 -10.64 0.97
CA ASP A 1 0.36 -11.89 1.48
C ASP A 1 0.10 -11.79 2.98
N ALA A 2 -1.08 -12.25 3.44
CA ALA A 2 -1.48 -12.26 4.86
C ALA A 2 -0.51 -13.06 5.77
N GLN A 3 0.49 -13.71 5.20
CA GLN A 3 1.51 -14.45 5.94
C GLN A 3 2.69 -13.58 6.44
N GLU A 4 2.90 -12.40 5.88
CA GLU A 4 4.05 -11.55 6.24
C GLU A 4 3.81 -10.68 7.49
N ALA A 5 2.56 -10.54 7.92
CA ALA A 5 2.21 -9.87 9.18
C ALA A 5 2.45 -10.73 10.44
N ARG A 6 2.95 -11.95 10.32
CA ARG A 6 3.18 -12.90 11.43
C ARG A 6 4.29 -12.48 12.39
N GLY A 7 4.26 -11.38 12.95
CA GLY A 7 5.20 -10.91 13.96
C GLY A 7 4.75 -9.63 14.64
N LEU A 8 3.64 -9.08 14.19
CA LEU A 8 3.09 -7.81 14.67
C LEU A 8 1.83 -7.96 15.53
N GLY A 9 1.45 -9.21 15.90
CA GLY A 9 0.23 -9.44 16.68
C GLY A 9 -1.04 -9.12 15.88
N ASP A 10 -1.95 -8.38 16.47
CA ASP A 10 -3.27 -8.06 15.91
C ASP A 10 -3.20 -6.96 14.83
N VAL A 11 -2.44 -7.22 13.75
CA VAL A 11 -2.35 -6.33 12.58
C VAL A 11 -3.01 -6.99 11.39
N TYR A 12 -4.05 -6.35 10.87
CA TYR A 12 -4.80 -6.83 9.71
C TYR A 12 -4.37 -6.12 8.43
N LYS A 13 -4.14 -6.92 7.37
CA LYS A 13 -4.05 -6.38 6.02
C LYS A 13 -5.47 -6.02 5.57
N ARG A 14 -5.69 -4.75 5.24
CA ARG A 14 -6.99 -4.26 4.78
C ARG A 14 -7.54 -5.04 3.58
N GLN A 15 -8.86 -5.19 3.52
CA GLN A 15 -9.54 -5.59 2.29
C GLN A 15 -9.76 -4.38 1.40
N SER A 16 -9.28 -4.46 0.16
CA SER A 16 -9.52 -3.44 -0.85
C SER A 16 -10.87 -3.65 -1.53
N ALA A 17 -11.50 -2.57 -1.96
CA ALA A 17 -12.59 -2.62 -2.92
C ALA A 17 -12.02 -2.56 -4.35
N THR A 18 -12.69 -3.21 -5.29
CA THR A 18 -12.33 -3.16 -6.71
C THR A 18 -13.56 -3.20 -7.61
N SER A 19 -13.47 -2.56 -8.76
CA SER A 19 -14.52 -2.63 -9.79
C SER A 19 -14.28 -3.69 -10.86
N ARG A 20 -13.17 -4.44 -10.78
CA ARG A 20 -13.00 -5.59 -11.66
C ARG A 20 -13.85 -6.77 -11.22
N ALA A 21 -14.24 -7.61 -12.18
CA ALA A 21 -14.92 -8.87 -11.86
C ALA A 21 -14.02 -9.81 -11.03
N PRO A 22 -14.62 -10.64 -10.16
CA PRO A 22 -13.90 -11.71 -9.46
C PRO A 22 -13.19 -12.66 -10.44
N ARG A 23 -12.04 -13.20 -10.06
CA ARG A 23 -11.27 -14.18 -10.82
C ARG A 23 -11.30 -15.53 -10.12
N GLY A 24 -11.57 -16.58 -10.89
CA GLY A 24 -11.54 -17.94 -10.34
C GLY A 24 -12.45 -18.12 -9.14
N THR A 25 -11.85 -18.41 -7.98
CA THR A 25 -12.56 -18.71 -6.71
C THR A 25 -12.70 -17.50 -5.78
N GLU A 26 -12.31 -16.29 -6.22
CA GLU A 26 -12.41 -15.05 -5.42
C GLU A 26 -13.86 -14.78 -5.02
N LYS A 27 -14.07 -14.40 -3.75
CA LYS A 27 -15.38 -14.13 -3.16
C LYS A 27 -15.47 -12.71 -2.64
N ASN A 28 -16.65 -12.11 -2.80
CA ASN A 28 -16.92 -10.81 -2.23
C ASN A 28 -16.78 -10.81 -0.70
N GLY A 29 -16.07 -9.84 -0.16
CA GLY A 29 -15.81 -9.71 1.27
C GLY A 29 -14.73 -10.66 1.81
N VAL A 30 -14.03 -11.42 0.94
CA VAL A 30 -12.89 -12.28 1.31
C VAL A 30 -11.59 -11.72 0.75
N GLU A 31 -11.41 -11.74 -0.58
CA GLU A 31 -10.23 -11.16 -1.22
C GLU A 31 -10.40 -9.66 -1.48
N TYR A 32 -11.59 -9.28 -1.94
CA TYR A 32 -11.97 -7.91 -2.25
C TYR A 32 -13.45 -7.67 -1.94
N TYR A 33 -13.82 -6.41 -1.77
CA TYR A 33 -15.19 -5.94 -1.97
C TYR A 33 -15.37 -5.65 -3.46
N PHE A 34 -16.10 -6.52 -4.17
CA PHE A 34 -16.36 -6.36 -5.60
C PHE A 34 -17.56 -5.44 -5.81
N LEU A 35 -17.33 -4.31 -6.47
CA LEU A 35 -18.32 -3.30 -6.82
C LEU A 35 -18.45 -3.21 -8.33
N THR A 36 -19.56 -2.70 -8.85
CA THR A 36 -19.59 -2.28 -10.25
C THR A 36 -18.82 -0.97 -10.43
N PRO A 37 -18.35 -0.63 -11.65
CA PRO A 37 -17.71 0.66 -11.90
C PRO A 37 -18.60 1.86 -11.50
N GLU A 38 -19.91 1.76 -11.72
CA GLU A 38 -20.89 2.79 -11.34
C GLU A 38 -20.98 2.95 -9.81
N GLU A 39 -21.07 1.83 -9.09
CA GLU A 39 -21.07 1.84 -7.61
C GLU A 39 -19.76 2.40 -7.07
N PHE A 40 -18.62 2.04 -7.68
CA PHE A 40 -17.32 2.55 -7.27
C PHE A 40 -17.23 4.06 -7.45
N ARG A 41 -17.63 4.59 -8.61
CA ARG A 41 -17.68 6.04 -8.88
C ARG A 41 -18.62 6.78 -7.96
N SER A 42 -19.79 6.21 -7.68
CA SER A 42 -20.75 6.79 -6.71
C SER A 42 -20.12 6.93 -5.33
N ARG A 43 -19.40 5.90 -4.85
CA ARG A 43 -18.69 5.93 -3.56
C ARG A 43 -17.51 6.92 -3.55
N ILE A 44 -16.82 7.11 -4.68
CA ILE A 44 -15.81 8.18 -4.83
C ILE A 44 -16.48 9.55 -4.59
N THR A 45 -17.60 9.80 -5.27
CA THR A 45 -18.33 11.07 -5.17
C THR A 45 -18.81 11.32 -3.74
N ASN A 46 -19.24 10.27 -3.02
CA ASN A 46 -19.65 10.35 -1.62
C ASN A 46 -18.48 10.52 -0.63
N GLY A 47 -17.24 10.40 -1.10
CA GLY A 47 -16.05 10.47 -0.24
C GLY A 47 -15.85 9.26 0.67
N ASP A 48 -16.37 8.09 0.28
CA ASP A 48 -16.31 6.85 1.06
C ASP A 48 -14.92 6.20 1.07
N PHE A 49 -14.06 6.55 0.12
CA PHE A 49 -12.72 6.00 0.02
C PHE A 49 -11.69 6.82 0.80
N LEU A 50 -10.79 6.13 1.46
CA LEU A 50 -9.59 6.69 2.07
C LEU A 50 -8.53 7.01 1.01
N GLU A 51 -8.35 6.10 0.06
CA GLU A 51 -7.54 6.23 -1.15
C GLU A 51 -8.16 5.36 -2.26
N TYR A 52 -7.93 5.71 -3.50
CA TYR A 52 -8.31 4.91 -4.66
C TYR A 52 -7.44 5.25 -5.87
N GLU A 53 -7.35 4.30 -6.80
CA GLU A 53 -6.64 4.46 -8.07
C GLU A 53 -7.43 3.82 -9.21
N GLU A 54 -7.48 4.48 -10.35
CA GLU A 54 -7.94 3.89 -11.61
C GLU A 54 -6.72 3.32 -12.36
N VAL A 55 -6.53 1.99 -12.26
CA VAL A 55 -5.37 1.31 -12.88
C VAL A 55 -5.54 1.14 -14.38
N TYR A 56 -6.77 0.89 -14.83
CA TYR A 56 -7.19 0.86 -16.24
C TYR A 56 -8.61 1.42 -16.32
N THR A 57 -9.04 1.82 -17.51
CA THR A 57 -10.40 2.35 -17.73
C THR A 57 -11.45 1.50 -17.05
N ASP A 58 -12.22 2.10 -16.14
CA ASP A 58 -13.25 1.49 -15.31
C ASP A 58 -12.77 0.37 -14.37
N LYS A 59 -11.46 0.23 -14.17
CA LYS A 59 -10.87 -0.73 -13.21
C LYS A 59 -10.23 0.00 -12.05
N TYR A 60 -11.01 0.19 -11.03
CA TYR A 60 -10.66 0.88 -9.79
C TYR A 60 -10.22 -0.09 -8.71
N TYR A 61 -9.32 0.37 -7.88
CA TYR A 61 -8.97 -0.24 -6.58
C TYR A 61 -8.95 0.84 -5.53
N GLY A 62 -9.36 0.53 -4.31
CA GLY A 62 -9.34 1.52 -3.24
C GLY A 62 -9.65 0.92 -1.89
N THR A 63 -9.49 1.74 -0.86
CA THR A 63 -9.75 1.39 0.54
C THR A 63 -10.95 2.17 1.05
N LEU A 64 -11.98 1.45 1.47
CA LEU A 64 -13.15 2.04 2.11
C LEU A 64 -12.81 2.50 3.54
N LYS A 65 -13.17 3.73 3.88
CA LYS A 65 -13.03 4.27 5.24
C LYS A 65 -13.78 3.41 6.27
N SER A 66 -14.97 2.95 5.91
CA SER A 66 -15.80 2.09 6.78
C SER A 66 -15.11 0.78 7.17
N GLU A 67 -14.35 0.19 6.26
CA GLU A 67 -13.60 -1.04 6.55
C GLU A 67 -12.45 -0.79 7.54
N VAL A 68 -11.71 0.30 7.35
CA VAL A 68 -10.65 0.68 8.26
C VAL A 68 -11.19 0.99 9.65
N GLU A 69 -12.26 1.79 9.73
CA GLU A 69 -12.89 2.13 11.01
C GLU A 69 -13.47 0.90 11.72
N ARG A 70 -14.02 -0.08 10.98
CA ARG A 70 -14.47 -1.36 11.55
C ARG A 70 -13.33 -2.06 12.28
N ILE A 71 -12.18 -2.24 11.61
CA ILE A 71 -11.01 -2.93 12.15
C ILE A 71 -10.46 -2.16 13.38
N LEU A 72 -10.32 -0.83 13.27
CA LEU A 72 -9.85 0.00 14.38
C LEU A 72 -10.79 -0.06 15.60
N ASN A 73 -12.11 -0.12 15.38
CA ASN A 73 -13.10 -0.23 16.45
C ASN A 73 -13.10 -1.61 17.12
N GLU A 74 -12.64 -2.65 16.44
CA GLU A 74 -12.40 -3.98 17.01
C GLU A 74 -11.14 -4.04 17.89
N GLY A 75 -10.36 -2.95 17.90
CA GLY A 75 -9.13 -2.83 18.71
C GLY A 75 -7.87 -3.27 17.96
N ASP A 76 -8.00 -3.56 16.67
CA ASP A 76 -6.92 -4.04 15.82
C ASP A 76 -6.21 -2.90 15.09
N ASN A 77 -5.02 -3.19 14.58
CA ASN A 77 -4.23 -2.27 13.77
C ASN A 77 -4.33 -2.65 12.29
N VAL A 78 -4.25 -1.63 11.41
CA VAL A 78 -4.31 -1.82 9.95
C VAL A 78 -2.99 -1.47 9.30
N ILE A 79 -2.49 -2.35 8.45
CA ILE A 79 -1.32 -2.07 7.59
C ILE A 79 -1.79 -1.83 6.15
N PHE A 80 -1.22 -0.80 5.54
CA PHE A 80 -1.46 -0.43 4.15
C PHE A 80 -0.18 -0.61 3.33
N ASP A 81 -0.31 -1.27 2.20
CA ASP A 81 0.70 -1.32 1.14
C ASP A 81 0.12 -0.54 -0.04
N VAL A 82 0.56 0.69 -0.21
CA VAL A 82 0.01 1.68 -1.15
C VAL A 82 1.13 2.46 -1.81
N ASP A 83 0.82 3.14 -2.91
CA ASP A 83 1.75 4.08 -3.51
C ASP A 83 1.97 5.34 -2.64
N VAL A 84 2.88 6.21 -3.06
CA VAL A 84 3.25 7.41 -2.29
C VAL A 84 2.08 8.38 -2.12
N VAL A 85 1.22 8.51 -3.12
CA VAL A 85 0.05 9.41 -3.08
C VAL A 85 -0.98 8.87 -2.10
N GLY A 86 -1.27 7.57 -2.17
CA GLY A 86 -2.14 6.88 -1.22
C GLY A 86 -1.61 7.00 0.22
N GLY A 87 -0.30 6.78 0.41
CA GLY A 87 0.36 6.92 1.71
C GLY A 87 0.23 8.33 2.28
N CYS A 88 0.48 9.36 1.48
CA CYS A 88 0.30 10.76 1.90
C CYS A 88 -1.15 11.08 2.25
N ASN A 89 -2.12 10.58 1.48
CA ASN A 89 -3.54 10.80 1.74
C ASN A 89 -3.98 10.14 3.05
N ILE A 90 -3.55 8.90 3.31
CA ILE A 90 -3.82 8.18 4.56
C ILE A 90 -3.22 8.95 5.75
N LYS A 91 -1.96 9.36 5.63
CA LYS A 91 -1.29 10.15 6.68
C LYS A 91 -2.01 11.46 6.95
N LYS A 92 -2.43 12.17 5.90
CA LYS A 92 -3.19 13.42 6.02
C LYS A 92 -4.53 13.22 6.74
N PHE A 93 -5.21 12.09 6.48
CA PHE A 93 -6.51 11.79 7.07
C PHE A 93 -6.41 11.39 8.54
N TYR A 94 -5.46 10.53 8.91
CA TYR A 94 -5.32 9.99 10.27
C TYR A 94 -4.34 10.77 11.17
N GLY A 95 -3.50 11.65 10.60
CA GLY A 95 -2.53 12.43 11.37
C GLY A 95 -1.59 11.55 12.18
N ASP A 96 -1.49 11.83 13.48
CA ASP A 96 -0.60 11.10 14.41
C ASP A 96 -1.07 9.67 14.74
N ARG A 97 -2.31 9.32 14.36
CA ARG A 97 -2.82 7.93 14.46
C ARG A 97 -2.28 7.01 13.36
N ALA A 98 -1.59 7.55 12.37
CA ALA A 98 -0.95 6.79 11.31
C ALA A 98 0.56 7.01 11.28
N LEU A 99 1.30 5.93 11.10
CA LEU A 99 2.73 5.94 10.81
C LEU A 99 2.93 5.72 9.31
N SER A 100 3.57 6.65 8.63
CA SER A 100 3.95 6.51 7.23
C SER A 100 5.43 6.14 7.11
N VAL A 101 5.71 5.01 6.45
CA VAL A 101 7.06 4.49 6.25
C VAL A 101 7.33 4.37 4.75
N PHE A 102 8.34 5.05 4.27
CA PHE A 102 8.80 4.95 2.89
C PHE A 102 9.88 3.88 2.80
N ILE A 103 9.69 2.90 1.94
CA ILE A 103 10.70 1.87 1.65
C ILE A 103 11.40 2.23 0.35
N GLN A 104 12.70 2.47 0.41
CA GLN A 104 13.47 2.87 -0.78
C GLN A 104 14.63 1.91 -1.08
N PRO A 105 15.02 1.76 -2.35
CA PRO A 105 16.27 1.11 -2.70
C PRO A 105 17.47 1.95 -2.23
N PRO A 106 18.68 1.36 -2.11
CA PRO A 106 19.90 2.12 -1.76
C PRO A 106 20.20 3.22 -2.78
N CYS A 107 20.00 2.92 -4.07
CA CYS A 107 20.10 3.87 -5.17
C CYS A 107 19.29 3.37 -6.39
N ILE A 108 19.13 4.24 -7.37
CA ILE A 108 18.40 3.92 -8.62
C ILE A 108 19.12 2.82 -9.43
N ASP A 109 20.44 2.83 -9.47
CA ASP A 109 21.21 1.81 -10.20
C ASP A 109 20.99 0.40 -9.62
N ASP A 110 20.90 0.27 -8.30
CA ASP A 110 20.58 -1.00 -7.65
C ASP A 110 19.15 -1.45 -7.93
N LEU A 111 18.19 -0.53 -7.96
CA LEU A 111 16.83 -0.83 -8.38
C LEU A 111 16.81 -1.36 -9.82
N ARG A 112 17.52 -0.72 -10.74
CA ARG A 112 17.66 -1.16 -12.13
C ARG A 112 18.20 -2.58 -12.21
N LYS A 113 19.32 -2.87 -11.55
CA LYS A 113 19.93 -4.22 -11.51
C LYS A 113 18.96 -5.27 -10.97
N ARG A 114 18.18 -4.93 -9.92
CA ARG A 114 17.18 -5.84 -9.36
C ARG A 114 16.04 -6.13 -10.33
N LEU A 115 15.56 -5.11 -11.08
CA LEU A 115 14.52 -5.28 -12.08
C LEU A 115 15.02 -6.12 -13.28
N GLU A 116 16.20 -5.84 -13.78
CA GLU A 116 16.86 -6.62 -14.85
C GLU A 116 17.10 -8.08 -14.42
N GLY A 117 17.56 -8.28 -13.19
CA GLY A 117 17.87 -9.62 -12.65
C GLY A 117 16.64 -10.51 -12.46
N ARG A 118 15.42 -9.94 -12.36
CA ARG A 118 14.18 -10.72 -12.32
C ARG A 118 13.82 -11.35 -13.67
N GLY A 119 14.25 -10.75 -14.77
CA GLY A 119 14.02 -11.26 -16.13
C GLY A 119 12.55 -11.34 -16.57
N THR A 120 11.64 -10.67 -15.85
CA THR A 120 10.19 -10.72 -16.09
C THR A 120 9.66 -9.53 -16.87
N ASP A 121 10.41 -8.43 -16.89
CA ASP A 121 9.99 -7.16 -17.47
C ASP A 121 10.79 -6.86 -18.76
N SER A 122 10.16 -6.23 -19.73
CA SER A 122 10.86 -5.73 -20.93
C SER A 122 11.69 -4.48 -20.58
N PRO A 123 12.70 -4.11 -21.40
CA PRO A 123 13.47 -2.90 -21.16
C PRO A 123 12.61 -1.64 -21.00
N GLU A 124 11.55 -1.50 -21.81
CA GLU A 124 10.63 -0.34 -21.74
C GLU A 124 9.87 -0.29 -20.41
N VAL A 125 9.47 -1.46 -19.89
CA VAL A 125 8.80 -1.58 -18.59
C VAL A 125 9.78 -1.21 -17.48
N ILE A 126 11.05 -1.65 -17.55
CA ILE A 126 12.09 -1.29 -16.60
C ILE A 126 12.30 0.22 -16.57
N GLU A 127 12.44 0.88 -17.73
CA GLU A 127 12.59 2.35 -17.78
C GLU A 127 11.37 3.06 -17.16
N SER A 128 10.16 2.60 -17.44
CA SER A 128 8.94 3.15 -16.84
C SER A 128 8.93 3.01 -15.32
N ARG A 129 9.39 1.87 -14.79
CA ARG A 129 9.48 1.63 -13.34
C ARG A 129 10.56 2.50 -12.68
N ILE A 130 11.69 2.72 -13.36
CA ILE A 130 12.76 3.60 -12.88
C ILE A 130 12.26 5.05 -12.81
N ALA A 131 11.62 5.54 -13.88
CA ALA A 131 11.07 6.89 -13.90
C ALA A 131 10.01 7.08 -12.79
N LYS A 132 9.17 6.07 -12.55
CA LYS A 132 8.22 6.08 -11.44
C LYS A 132 8.94 6.15 -10.09
N ALA A 133 9.97 5.35 -9.87
CA ALA A 133 10.73 5.34 -8.63
C ALA A 133 11.43 6.69 -8.37
N GLU A 134 12.00 7.33 -9.39
CA GLU A 134 12.58 8.67 -9.28
C GLU A 134 11.53 9.71 -8.86
N TYR A 135 10.33 9.66 -9.45
CA TYR A 135 9.20 10.49 -9.05
C TYR A 135 8.81 10.22 -7.58
N GLU A 136 8.66 8.96 -7.18
CA GLU A 136 8.25 8.57 -5.84
C GLU A 136 9.29 8.97 -4.77
N LEU A 137 10.59 8.91 -5.08
CA LEU A 137 11.67 9.36 -4.18
C LEU A 137 11.53 10.86 -3.81
N GLY A 138 10.90 11.67 -4.65
CA GLY A 138 10.59 13.06 -4.34
C GLY A 138 9.63 13.25 -3.17
N PHE A 139 8.91 12.19 -2.76
CA PHE A 139 7.94 12.21 -1.65
C PHE A 139 8.53 11.82 -0.29
N THR A 140 9.78 11.36 -0.23
CA THR A 140 10.41 10.87 1.01
C THR A 140 10.27 11.81 2.19
N GLY A 141 10.40 13.12 1.95
CA GLY A 141 10.26 14.16 2.98
C GLY A 141 8.84 14.32 3.55
N GLN A 142 7.84 13.67 2.96
CA GLN A 142 6.46 13.69 3.43
C GLN A 142 6.10 12.47 4.28
N PHE A 143 7.05 11.54 4.46
CA PHE A 143 6.87 10.33 5.25
C PHE A 143 7.53 10.49 6.63
N ASP A 144 6.95 9.86 7.64
CA ASP A 144 7.48 9.94 9.03
C ASP A 144 8.83 9.22 9.16
N LYS A 145 9.02 8.14 8.42
CA LYS A 145 10.22 7.31 8.44
C LYS A 145 10.59 6.81 7.05
N VAL A 146 11.88 6.60 6.85
CA VAL A 146 12.44 5.99 5.64
C VAL A 146 13.22 4.75 6.04
N VAL A 147 12.97 3.64 5.36
CA VAL A 147 13.73 2.39 5.48
C VAL A 147 14.44 2.12 4.16
N VAL A 148 15.75 2.01 4.19
CA VAL A 148 16.55 1.65 3.02
C VAL A 148 16.60 0.14 2.89
N ASN A 149 16.04 -0.39 1.81
CA ASN A 149 16.08 -1.82 1.48
C ASN A 149 17.34 -2.15 0.66
N ASP A 150 18.48 -2.12 1.33
CA ASP A 150 19.75 -2.62 0.79
C ASP A 150 19.86 -4.13 1.05
N ASP A 151 19.95 -4.52 2.30
CA ASP A 151 19.84 -5.89 2.75
C ASP A 151 18.42 -6.14 3.29
N LEU A 152 17.76 -7.19 2.80
CA LEU A 152 16.36 -7.46 3.12
C LEU A 152 16.16 -7.74 4.61
N GLU A 153 17.03 -8.50 5.24
CA GLU A 153 16.91 -8.88 6.65
C GLU A 153 17.05 -7.65 7.56
N THR A 154 18.00 -6.78 7.25
CA THR A 154 18.22 -5.53 7.95
C THR A 154 17.03 -4.60 7.78
N ALA A 155 16.53 -4.43 6.56
CA ALA A 155 15.38 -3.60 6.28
C ALA A 155 14.11 -4.09 7.00
N GLN A 156 13.89 -5.40 7.08
CA GLN A 156 12.78 -6.00 7.83
C GLN A 156 12.90 -5.72 9.33
N LYS A 157 14.10 -5.85 9.91
CA LYS A 157 14.35 -5.55 11.33
C LYS A 157 14.09 -4.08 11.65
N ASP A 158 14.57 -3.19 10.79
CA ASP A 158 14.37 -1.74 10.96
C ASP A 158 12.90 -1.36 10.85
N ALA A 159 12.19 -1.87 9.85
CA ALA A 159 10.75 -1.65 9.70
C ALA A 159 9.97 -2.17 10.91
N LEU A 160 10.26 -3.39 11.38
CA LEU A 160 9.62 -3.99 12.55
C LEU A 160 9.85 -3.16 13.82
N LYS A 161 11.06 -2.67 14.03
CA LYS A 161 11.40 -1.82 15.16
C LYS A 161 10.57 -0.52 15.13
N ILE A 162 10.56 0.16 13.99
CA ILE A 162 9.82 1.41 13.79
C ILE A 162 8.32 1.22 14.07
N ILE A 163 7.72 0.14 13.53
CA ILE A 163 6.31 -0.17 13.72
C ILE A 163 6.01 -0.48 15.19
N ARG A 164 6.81 -1.30 15.86
CA ARG A 164 6.63 -1.62 17.29
C ARG A 164 6.73 -0.38 18.18
N GLU A 165 7.68 0.50 17.91
CA GLU A 165 7.81 1.77 18.64
C GLU A 165 6.56 2.66 18.48
N PHE A 166 5.91 2.61 17.32
CA PHE A 166 4.68 3.34 17.08
C PHE A 166 3.48 2.70 17.80
N LEU A 167 3.33 1.37 17.73
CA LEU A 167 2.20 0.65 18.33
C LEU A 167 2.23 0.63 19.86
N ASN A 168 3.40 0.80 20.47
CA ASN A 168 3.57 0.81 21.93
C ASN A 168 3.47 2.22 22.57
N LYS A 169 3.08 3.22 21.79
CA LYS A 169 2.80 4.58 22.29
C LYS A 169 1.37 4.70 22.77
#